data_b0fe077cdf76e1bc2724bb2cc01437ec
#
_entry.id   b0fe077cdf76e1bc2724bb2cc01437ec
#
_cell.length_a   1.000
_cell.length_b   1.000
_cell.length_c   1.000
_cell.angle_alpha   90.00
_cell.angle_beta   90.00
_cell.angle_gamma   90.00
#
_symmetry.space_group_name_H-M   'P 1'
#
loop_
_entity.id
_entity.type
_entity.pdbx_description
1 polymer ?
#
loop_
_entity_poly.entity_id
_entity_poly.type
_entity_poly.pdbx_seq_one_letter_code
_entity_poly.pdbx_strand_id
1 'polypeptide(L)' 'MAVRLRVKEVAKEKGISMGKLQRDADIAYNTIKRMFKDPYYVTTTETLGKLARALGVQPGELIEEVPDGSHTISE' A
#
# COMPACT_ATOMS: atom_id res chain seq x y z
N MET A 1 3.35 17.58 6.04
CA MET A 1 2.97 16.26 6.42
C MET A 1 2.76 15.40 5.20
N ALA A 2 3.24 14.20 5.23
CA ALA A 2 3.11 13.29 4.11
C ALA A 2 2.46 11.99 4.55
N VAL A 3 1.92 11.24 3.60
CA VAL A 3 1.28 9.96 3.87
C VAL A 3 1.99 8.91 3.03
N ARG A 4 2.39 7.81 3.64
CA ARG A 4 3.04 6.73 2.90
C ARG A 4 2.21 5.46 3.01
N LEU A 5 2.36 4.59 2.00
CA LEU A 5 1.66 3.32 2.00
C LEU A 5 2.41 2.30 2.84
N ARG A 6 1.65 1.43 3.49
CA ARG A 6 2.22 0.33 4.26
C ARG A 6 1.79 -1.01 3.67
N VAL A 7 1.43 -1.04 2.42
CA VAL A 7 0.92 -2.26 1.78
C VAL A 7 1.95 -3.38 1.85
N LYS A 8 3.21 -3.06 1.56
CA LYS A 8 4.27 -4.06 1.58
C LYS A 8 4.45 -4.63 2.98
N GLU A 9 4.51 -3.76 3.98
CA GLU A 9 4.72 -4.17 5.36
C GLU A 9 3.57 -5.05 5.86
N VAL A 10 2.33 -4.64 5.57
CA VAL A 10 1.17 -5.39 6.02
C VAL A 10 1.09 -6.74 5.31
N ALA A 11 1.36 -6.76 4.01
CA ALA A 11 1.34 -8.02 3.27
C ALA A 11 2.38 -8.98 3.82
N LYS A 12 3.57 -8.47 4.17
CA LYS A 12 4.62 -9.28 4.73
C LYS A 12 4.22 -9.83 6.09
N GLU A 13 3.60 -9.00 6.93
CA GLU A 13 3.12 -9.43 8.23
C GLU A 13 2.09 -10.55 8.11
N LYS A 14 1.25 -10.47 7.09
CA LYS A 14 0.19 -11.46 6.88
C LYS A 14 0.68 -12.68 6.09
N GLY A 15 1.91 -12.67 5.61
CA GLY A 15 2.44 -13.76 4.82
C GLY A 15 1.79 -13.87 3.45
N ILE A 16 1.38 -12.76 2.88
CA ILE A 16 0.71 -12.74 1.59
C ILE A 16 1.64 -12.23 0.51
N SER A 17 1.85 -13.04 -0.54
CA SER A 17 2.74 -12.66 -1.63
C SER A 17 2.06 -11.65 -2.56
N MET A 18 2.85 -10.99 -3.40
CA MET A 18 2.30 -10.05 -4.37
C MET A 18 1.34 -10.75 -5.33
N GLY A 19 1.65 -11.98 -5.75
CA GLY A 19 0.78 -12.72 -6.64
C GLY A 19 -0.56 -13.05 -6.02
N LYS A 20 -0.55 -13.44 -4.75
CA LYS A 20 -1.78 -13.73 -4.06
C LYS A 20 -2.57 -12.45 -3.83
N LEU A 21 -1.89 -11.37 -3.47
CA LEU A 21 -2.55 -10.09 -3.25
C LEU A 21 -3.20 -9.59 -4.53
N GLN A 22 -2.50 -9.74 -5.66
CA GLN A 22 -3.03 -9.34 -6.96
C GLN A 22 -4.34 -10.07 -7.25
N ARG A 23 -4.37 -11.37 -7.03
CA ARG A 23 -5.57 -12.16 -7.30
C ARG A 23 -6.70 -11.82 -6.36
N ASP A 24 -6.40 -11.72 -5.08
CA ASP A 24 -7.44 -11.50 -4.07
C ASP A 24 -8.01 -10.09 -4.12
N ALA A 25 -7.18 -9.11 -4.45
CA ALA A 25 -7.62 -7.73 -4.50
C ALA A 25 -8.13 -7.33 -5.88
N ASP A 26 -7.89 -8.16 -6.89
CA ASP A 26 -8.30 -7.86 -8.27
C ASP A 26 -7.66 -6.55 -8.73
N ILE A 27 -6.36 -6.43 -8.57
CA ILE A 27 -5.61 -5.25 -8.99
C ILE A 27 -4.48 -5.73 -9.88
N ALA A 28 -4.12 -4.94 -10.88
CA ALA A 28 -3.06 -5.31 -11.81
C ALA A 28 -1.75 -5.54 -11.07
N TYR A 29 -1.02 -6.56 -11.47
CA TYR A 29 0.23 -6.92 -10.83
C TYR A 29 1.25 -5.78 -10.88
N ASN A 30 1.30 -5.07 -12.00
CA ASN A 30 2.22 -3.94 -12.11
C ASN A 30 1.93 -2.86 -11.08
N THR A 31 0.66 -2.63 -10.79
CA THR A 31 0.28 -1.65 -9.79
C THR A 31 0.75 -2.08 -8.40
N ILE A 32 0.60 -3.37 -8.09
CA ILE A 32 1.06 -3.90 -6.81
C ILE A 32 2.58 -3.78 -6.70
N LYS A 33 3.28 -4.11 -7.78
CA LYS A 33 4.74 -3.99 -7.79
C LYS A 33 5.18 -2.55 -7.52
N ARG A 34 4.50 -1.58 -8.12
CA ARG A 34 4.85 -0.18 -7.92
C ARG A 34 4.60 0.25 -6.48
N MET A 35 3.51 -0.22 -5.89
CA MET A 35 3.21 0.12 -4.51
C MET A 35 4.24 -0.46 -3.55
N PHE A 36 4.72 -1.67 -3.84
CA PHE A 36 5.73 -2.29 -2.99
C PHE A 36 7.07 -1.57 -3.12
N LYS A 37 7.33 -1.03 -4.33
CA LYS A 37 8.60 -0.40 -4.56
C LYS A 37 8.59 1.06 -4.10
N ASP A 38 7.48 1.73 -4.20
CA ASP A 38 7.38 3.16 -3.90
C ASP A 38 6.24 3.39 -2.89
N PRO A 39 6.56 3.59 -1.62
CA PRO A 39 5.52 3.78 -0.61
C PRO A 39 4.77 5.10 -0.77
N TYR A 40 5.24 5.98 -1.65
CA TYR A 40 4.54 7.23 -1.91
C TYR A 40 3.79 7.20 -3.24
N TYR A 41 3.60 6.02 -3.79
CA TYR A 41 2.84 5.86 -5.02
C TYR A 41 1.40 6.37 -4.83
N VAL A 42 0.92 7.15 -5.78
CA VAL A 42 -0.43 7.71 -5.70
C VAL A 42 -1.45 6.64 -6.07
N THR A 43 -2.41 6.42 -5.21
CA THR A 43 -3.45 5.44 -5.46
C THR A 43 -4.80 6.02 -5.05
N THR A 44 -5.87 5.30 -5.32
CA THR A 44 -7.22 5.77 -5.01
C THR A 44 -7.74 5.07 -3.76
N THR A 45 -8.78 5.66 -3.16
CA THR A 45 -9.41 5.04 -2.01
C THR A 45 -10.07 3.72 -2.39
N GLU A 46 -10.53 3.61 -3.61
CA GLU A 46 -11.12 2.35 -4.08
C GLU A 46 -10.07 1.24 -4.07
N THR A 47 -8.89 1.53 -4.58
CA THR A 47 -7.81 0.56 -4.59
C THR A 47 -7.39 0.19 -3.16
N LEU A 48 -7.31 1.19 -2.27
CA LEU A 48 -6.98 0.92 -0.88
C LEU A 48 -8.02 0.02 -0.23
N GLY A 49 -9.29 0.22 -0.55
CA GLY A 49 -10.35 -0.63 -0.03
C GLY A 49 -10.22 -2.07 -0.48
N LYS A 50 -9.86 -2.28 -1.75
CA LYS A 50 -9.66 -3.63 -2.28
C LYS A 50 -8.49 -4.31 -1.59
N LEU A 51 -7.39 -3.58 -1.39
CA LEU A 51 -6.22 -4.14 -0.73
C LEU A 51 -6.52 -4.48 0.73
N ALA A 52 -7.25 -3.60 1.41
CA ALA A 52 -7.59 -3.82 2.80
C ALA A 52 -8.42 -5.09 2.95
N ARG A 53 -9.38 -5.28 2.05
CA ARG A 53 -10.23 -6.47 2.10
C ARG A 53 -9.39 -7.72 1.85
N ALA A 54 -8.50 -7.67 0.87
CA ALA A 54 -7.67 -8.81 0.55
C ALA A 54 -6.70 -9.15 1.68
N LEU A 55 -6.25 -8.13 2.41
CA LEU A 55 -5.32 -8.34 3.51
C LEU A 55 -6.02 -8.57 4.86
N GLY A 56 -7.32 -8.38 4.91
CA GLY A 56 -8.06 -8.58 6.14
C GLY A 56 -7.81 -7.50 7.18
N VAL A 57 -7.57 -6.27 6.74
CA VAL A 57 -7.30 -5.14 7.65
C VAL A 57 -8.18 -3.96 7.29
N GLN A 58 -8.15 -2.94 8.13
CA GLN A 58 -8.86 -1.70 7.82
C GLN A 58 -8.03 -0.88 6.84
N PRO A 59 -8.66 -0.11 5.94
CA PRO A 59 -7.90 0.69 4.98
C PRO A 59 -6.91 1.64 5.65
N GLY A 60 -7.25 2.17 6.81
CA GLY A 60 -6.35 3.07 7.53
C GLY A 60 -5.05 2.40 7.97
N GLU A 61 -5.03 1.07 8.04
CA GLU A 61 -3.80 0.37 8.43
C GLU A 61 -2.83 0.29 7.26
N LEU A 62 -3.26 0.65 6.06
CA LEU A 62 -2.40 0.59 4.89
C LEU A 62 -1.69 1.92 4.62
N ILE A 63 -1.95 2.93 5.42
CA ILE A 63 -1.31 4.22 5.26
C ILE A 63 -0.79 4.68 6.60
N GLU A 64 0.20 5.57 6.54
CA GLU A 64 0.78 6.07 7.77
C GLU A 64 1.22 7.50 7.50
N GLU A 65 1.01 8.36 8.47
CA GLU A 65 1.40 9.75 8.37
C GLU A 65 2.84 9.87 8.80
N VAL A 66 3.65 10.59 8.04
CA VAL A 66 5.06 10.78 8.38
C VAL A 66 5.37 12.27 8.39
N PRO A 67 6.38 12.70 9.16
CA PRO A 67 6.77 14.10 9.16
C PRO A 67 7.28 14.52 7.79
N ASP A 68 7.10 15.79 7.44
CA ASP A 68 7.57 16.28 6.16
C ASP A 68 9.06 16.05 5.99
N GLY A 69 9.81 16.15 7.03
CA GLY A 69 11.24 15.98 6.92
C GLY A 69 11.70 14.60 6.53
N SER A 70 10.85 13.58 6.72
CA SER A 70 11.28 12.25 6.35
C SER A 70 10.99 11.98 4.89
N HIS A 71 10.26 12.83 4.23
CA HIS A 71 9.98 12.64 2.81
C HIS A 71 10.73 13.72 2.10
N THR A 72 11.92 13.58 1.78
CA THR A 72 12.67 14.52 1.33
C THR A 72 12.38 15.19 0.18
N ILE A 73 11.82 15.13 -0.48
CA ILE A 73 11.63 15.76 -1.57
C ILE A 73 11.31 16.92 -1.51
N SER A 74 11.20 17.43 -1.27
CA SER A 74 10.89 18.51 -1.25
C SER A 74 10.82 19.23 -1.91
N GLU A 75 10.47 19.30 -2.01
CA GLU A 75 10.30 20.14 -2.57
C GLU A 75 10.74 20.66 -2.77
#